data_77cd0788795fcc4898117387f1f1a4d8
#
_entry.id   77cd0788795fcc4898117387f1f1a4d8
#
_cell.length_a   1.000
_cell.length_b   1.000
_cell.length_c   1.000
_cell.angle_alpha   90.00
_cell.angle_beta   90.00
_cell.angle_gamma   90.00
#
_symmetry.space_group_name_H-M   'P 1'
#
loop_
_entity.id
_entity.type
_entity.pdbx_description
1 polymer ?
#
loop_
_entity_poly.entity_id
_entity_poly.type
_entity_poly.pdbx_seq_one_letter_code
_entity_poly.pdbx_strand_id
1 'polypeptide(L)'
;QFLGPLDVDYISQTNTYLDRVMNFGWLPIQPFSRSVLWLLKKLHAVGLNYGVILILFAVLIRIITGPLSKKSFQSSQNMQKIQPKIKKIQTKYKDDSQRMNREIMKLYTESGVNPLGGCLPMLIQMPLLFSLFIVFRSTIEFRGASFMLWINNLSQPDAVYDLGFSIPIYGQYVAILPVFLGVSMFLSQKLSMQTMDPKQ
;
A
#
# COMPACT_ATOMS: atom_id res chain seq x y z
N GLN A 1 0.21 21.06 25.87
CA GLN A 1 -0.10 19.66 25.51
C GLN A 1 -1.62 19.48 25.60
N PHE A 2 -2.23 19.00 24.53
CA PHE A 2 -3.64 18.65 24.51
C PHE A 2 -3.83 17.27 25.15
N LEU A 3 -4.63 17.18 26.21
CA LEU A 3 -4.91 15.95 26.96
C LEU A 3 -6.35 15.45 26.75
N GLY A 4 -7.04 15.92 25.72
CA GLY A 4 -8.40 15.54 25.40
C GLY A 4 -8.50 14.33 24.47
N PRO A 5 -9.71 13.83 24.22
CA PRO A 5 -9.93 12.72 23.27
C PRO A 5 -9.57 13.15 21.85
N LEU A 6 -8.88 12.27 21.11
CA LEU A 6 -8.52 12.46 19.71
C LEU A 6 -9.68 12.04 18.77
N ASP A 7 -10.89 12.46 19.10
CA ASP A 7 -12.06 12.27 18.26
C ASP A 7 -12.29 13.51 17.38
N VAL A 8 -12.36 13.30 16.06
CA VAL A 8 -12.51 14.38 15.07
C VAL A 8 -13.79 15.18 15.29
N ASP A 9 -14.88 14.51 15.62
CA ASP A 9 -16.19 15.14 15.77
C ASP A 9 -16.22 16.01 17.02
N TYR A 10 -15.62 15.54 18.13
CA TYR A 10 -15.48 16.31 19.36
C TYR A 10 -14.57 17.53 19.16
N ILE A 11 -13.44 17.35 18.50
CA ILE A 11 -12.46 18.42 18.27
C ILE A 11 -13.00 19.48 17.31
N SER A 12 -13.77 19.10 16.29
CA SER A 12 -14.35 20.04 15.34
C SER A 12 -15.44 20.93 15.94
N GLN A 13 -16.15 20.43 16.96
CA GLN A 13 -17.18 21.19 17.67
C GLN A 13 -16.61 22.25 18.62
N THR A 14 -15.37 22.10 19.07
CA THR A 14 -14.73 23.02 20.05
C THR A 14 -14.21 24.32 19.43
N ASN A 15 -14.39 24.56 18.14
CA ASN A 15 -14.07 25.80 17.41
C ASN A 15 -12.65 26.36 17.66
N THR A 16 -11.74 25.51 18.07
CA THR A 16 -10.36 25.82 18.40
C THR A 16 -9.47 25.20 17.31
N TYR A 17 -8.31 25.77 17.02
CA TYR A 17 -7.32 25.21 16.06
C TYR A 17 -6.82 23.78 16.41
N LEU A 18 -7.57 23.06 17.22
CA LEU A 18 -7.29 21.70 17.69
C LEU A 18 -7.42 20.66 16.56
N ASP A 19 -8.12 20.96 15.48
CA ASP A 19 -8.13 20.16 14.26
C ASP A 19 -6.71 19.96 13.67
N ARG A 20 -5.78 20.90 13.96
CA ARG A 20 -4.36 20.79 13.61
C ARG A 20 -3.59 19.80 14.48
N VAL A 21 -4.11 19.46 15.65
CA VAL A 21 -3.51 18.45 16.54
C VAL A 21 -3.66 17.05 15.92
N MET A 22 -4.72 16.83 15.16
CA MET A 22 -4.87 15.63 14.34
C MET A 22 -4.06 15.79 13.06
N ASN A 23 -2.82 15.31 13.10
CA ASN A 23 -1.92 15.38 11.96
C ASN A 23 -2.39 14.42 10.85
N PHE A 24 -3.24 14.92 9.96
CA PHE A 24 -3.69 14.18 8.77
C PHE A 24 -2.61 14.07 7.68
N GLY A 25 -1.36 14.44 8.01
CA GLY A 25 -0.24 14.40 7.08
C GLY A 25 -0.09 15.67 6.25
N TRP A 26 0.78 15.60 5.26
CA TRP A 26 1.09 16.74 4.37
C TRP A 26 -0.13 17.13 3.54
N LEU A 27 -0.23 18.42 3.18
CA LEU A 27 -1.37 19.03 2.46
C LEU A 27 -2.01 18.17 1.35
N PRO A 28 -1.27 17.56 0.42
CA PRO A 28 -1.88 16.73 -0.63
C PRO A 28 -2.45 15.39 -0.12
N ILE A 29 -2.05 14.92 1.06
CA ILE A 29 -2.51 13.65 1.64
C ILE A 29 -3.75 13.84 2.52
N GLN A 30 -3.96 15.02 3.07
CA GLN A 30 -5.08 15.33 3.97
C GLN A 30 -6.46 14.98 3.39
N PRO A 31 -6.82 15.30 2.14
CA PRO A 31 -8.13 14.93 1.60
C PRO A 31 -8.33 13.41 1.54
N PHE A 32 -7.27 12.66 1.23
CA PHE A 32 -7.33 11.19 1.25
C PHE A 32 -7.53 10.66 2.68
N SER A 33 -6.79 11.17 3.66
CA SER A 33 -6.93 10.76 5.06
C SER A 33 -8.33 11.05 5.61
N ARG A 34 -8.89 12.22 5.31
CA ARG A 34 -10.26 12.59 5.70
C ARG A 34 -11.30 11.70 5.02
N SER A 35 -11.13 11.41 3.74
CA SER A 35 -12.04 10.52 2.98
C SER A 35 -12.00 9.09 3.53
N VAL A 36 -10.83 8.58 3.86
CA VAL A 36 -10.66 7.26 4.47
C VAL A 36 -11.36 7.21 5.84
N LEU A 37 -11.10 8.19 6.71
CA LEU A 37 -11.72 8.25 8.03
C LEU A 37 -13.25 8.38 7.94
N TRP A 38 -13.75 9.25 7.09
CA TRP A 38 -15.19 9.41 6.85
C TRP A 38 -15.82 8.09 6.41
N LEU A 39 -15.20 7.38 5.47
CA LEU A 39 -15.70 6.11 5.00
C LEU A 39 -15.73 5.05 6.10
N LEU A 40 -14.66 4.95 6.90
CA LEU A 40 -14.58 4.02 8.02
C LEU A 40 -15.66 4.31 9.08
N LYS A 41 -15.86 5.59 9.44
CA LYS A 41 -16.93 5.99 10.37
C LYS A 41 -18.32 5.69 9.81
N LYS A 42 -18.55 5.95 8.52
CA LYS A 42 -19.82 5.67 7.86
C LYS A 42 -20.16 4.19 7.87
N LEU A 43 -19.17 3.33 7.60
CA LEU A 43 -19.32 1.87 7.68
C LEU A 43 -19.55 1.40 9.12
N HIS A 44 -18.90 2.01 10.10
CA HIS A 44 -19.11 1.67 11.51
C HIS A 44 -20.50 2.04 12.01
N ALA A 45 -21.10 3.11 11.51
CA ALA A 45 -22.46 3.52 11.84
C ALA A 45 -23.52 2.46 11.47
N VAL A 46 -23.19 1.49 10.62
CA VAL A 46 -24.04 0.33 10.30
C VAL A 46 -23.98 -0.76 11.40
N GLY A 47 -23.15 -0.58 12.44
CA GLY A 47 -23.01 -1.53 13.56
C GLY A 47 -21.99 -2.66 13.31
N LEU A 48 -21.15 -2.54 12.27
CA LEU A 48 -20.11 -3.51 11.96
C LEU A 48 -18.88 -3.36 12.85
N ASN A 49 -18.24 -4.48 13.17
CA ASN A 49 -16.94 -4.48 13.84
C ASN A 49 -15.86 -3.84 12.95
N TYR A 50 -14.96 -3.04 13.54
CA TYR A 50 -13.88 -2.36 12.81
C TYR A 50 -13.00 -3.30 11.98
N GLY A 51 -12.73 -4.51 12.45
CA GLY A 51 -11.98 -5.50 11.68
C GLY A 51 -12.69 -5.92 10.38
N VAL A 52 -14.01 -6.13 10.44
CA VAL A 52 -14.83 -6.41 9.24
C VAL A 52 -14.84 -5.21 8.31
N ILE A 53 -14.95 -4.00 8.86
CA ILE A 53 -14.91 -2.75 8.09
C ILE A 53 -13.59 -2.62 7.33
N LEU A 54 -12.46 -2.96 7.95
CA LEU A 54 -11.16 -2.94 7.27
C LEU A 54 -11.09 -3.92 6.09
N ILE A 55 -11.67 -5.12 6.24
CA ILE A 55 -11.76 -6.09 5.13
C ILE A 55 -12.63 -5.53 4.00
N LEU A 56 -13.83 -5.02 4.32
CA LEU A 56 -14.71 -4.41 3.33
C LEU A 56 -14.05 -3.22 2.62
N PHE A 57 -13.36 -2.39 3.38
CA PHE A 57 -12.56 -1.29 2.84
C PHE A 57 -11.47 -1.79 1.88
N ALA A 58 -10.72 -2.83 2.26
CA ALA A 58 -9.68 -3.41 1.42
C ALA A 58 -10.26 -3.98 0.11
N VAL A 59 -11.42 -4.67 0.19
CA VAL A 59 -12.14 -5.17 -0.99
C VAL A 59 -12.60 -4.03 -1.88
N LEU A 60 -13.18 -2.98 -1.30
CA LEU A 60 -13.63 -1.80 -2.05
C LEU A 60 -12.46 -1.13 -2.80
N ILE A 61 -11.35 -0.89 -2.12
CA ILE A 61 -10.15 -0.34 -2.75
C ILE A 61 -9.64 -1.27 -3.85
N ARG A 62 -9.68 -2.58 -3.65
CA ARG A 62 -9.26 -3.56 -4.66
C ARG A 62 -10.14 -3.52 -5.90
N ILE A 63 -11.45 -3.34 -5.74
CA ILE A 63 -12.39 -3.20 -6.86
C ILE A 63 -12.09 -1.91 -7.64
N ILE A 64 -11.90 -0.80 -6.95
CA ILE A 64 -11.63 0.51 -7.57
C ILE A 64 -10.27 0.51 -8.29
N THR A 65 -9.23 -0.04 -7.68
CA THR A 65 -7.87 -0.06 -8.24
C THR A 65 -7.64 -1.22 -9.22
N GLY A 66 -8.53 -2.22 -9.25
CA GLY A 66 -8.42 -3.42 -10.07
C GLY A 66 -8.19 -3.15 -11.56
N PRO A 67 -9.03 -2.36 -12.24
CA PRO A 67 -8.88 -2.07 -13.66
C PRO A 67 -7.58 -1.34 -13.99
N LEU A 68 -7.13 -0.46 -13.10
CA LEU A 68 -5.86 0.25 -13.24
C LEU A 68 -4.67 -0.71 -13.06
N SER A 69 -4.73 -1.56 -12.05
CA SER A 69 -3.71 -2.59 -11.79
C SER A 69 -3.58 -3.56 -12.98
N LYS A 70 -4.70 -3.94 -13.60
CA LYS A 70 -4.69 -4.80 -14.80
C LYS A 70 -3.96 -4.15 -15.98
N LYS A 71 -4.24 -2.87 -16.26
CA LYS A 71 -3.56 -2.12 -17.34
C LYS A 71 -2.06 -1.99 -17.06
N SER A 72 -1.68 -1.72 -15.83
CA SER A 72 -0.29 -1.63 -15.43
C SER A 72 0.44 -2.97 -15.52
N PHE A 73 -0.21 -4.06 -15.12
CA PHE A 73 0.34 -5.40 -15.27
C PHE A 73 0.62 -5.74 -16.74
N GLN A 74 -0.31 -5.41 -17.66
CA GLN A 74 -0.11 -5.57 -19.10
C GLN A 74 1.08 -4.73 -19.60
N SER A 75 1.21 -3.48 -19.15
CA SER A 75 2.36 -2.63 -19.49
C SER A 75 3.68 -3.24 -19.00
N SER A 76 3.69 -3.78 -17.78
CA SER A 76 4.84 -4.47 -17.20
C SER A 76 5.23 -5.73 -17.99
N GLN A 77 4.24 -6.52 -18.43
CA GLN A 77 4.50 -7.68 -19.29
C GLN A 77 5.10 -7.27 -20.65
N ASN A 78 4.57 -6.22 -21.27
CA ASN A 78 5.11 -5.73 -22.55
C ASN A 78 6.55 -5.20 -22.38
N MET A 79 6.84 -4.54 -21.26
CA MET A 79 8.21 -4.13 -20.93
C MET A 79 9.16 -5.33 -20.84
N GLN A 80 8.72 -6.43 -20.24
CA GLN A 80 9.56 -7.63 -20.11
C GLN A 80 9.82 -8.31 -21.44
N LYS A 81 8.86 -8.32 -22.39
CA LYS A 81 9.06 -8.85 -23.73
C LYS A 81 10.17 -8.14 -24.50
N ILE A 82 10.40 -6.87 -24.25
CA ILE A 82 11.47 -6.09 -24.90
C ILE A 82 12.79 -6.10 -24.14
N GLN A 83 12.83 -6.61 -22.90
CA GLN A 83 14.06 -6.74 -22.11
C GLN A 83 15.26 -7.37 -22.85
N PRO A 84 15.11 -8.47 -23.60
CA PRO A 84 16.23 -9.05 -24.34
C PRO A 84 16.78 -8.10 -25.42
N LYS A 85 15.91 -7.27 -26.04
CA LYS A 85 16.35 -6.25 -27.00
C LYS A 85 17.09 -5.12 -26.31
N ILE A 86 16.62 -4.69 -25.12
CA ILE A 86 17.28 -3.68 -24.28
C ILE A 86 18.69 -4.15 -23.90
N LYS A 87 18.84 -5.40 -23.43
CA LYS A 87 20.16 -5.99 -23.11
C LYS A 87 21.11 -5.97 -24.29
N LYS A 88 20.64 -6.28 -25.49
CA LYS A 88 21.46 -6.20 -26.72
C LYS A 88 21.94 -4.78 -27.00
N ILE A 89 21.06 -3.76 -26.82
CA ILE A 89 21.44 -2.35 -26.99
C ILE A 89 22.46 -1.94 -25.93
N GLN A 90 22.27 -2.31 -24.67
CA GLN A 90 23.20 -2.05 -23.56
C GLN A 90 24.58 -2.65 -23.82
N THR A 91 24.63 -3.88 -24.33
CA THR A 91 25.91 -4.52 -24.67
C THR A 91 26.57 -3.85 -25.86
N LYS A 92 25.80 -3.46 -26.87
CA LYS A 92 26.32 -2.85 -28.12
C LYS A 92 26.88 -1.44 -27.91
N TYR A 93 26.24 -0.65 -27.03
CA TYR A 93 26.63 0.76 -26.79
C TYR A 93 27.14 0.98 -25.37
N LYS A 94 27.90 0.00 -24.82
CA LYS A 94 28.40 0.01 -23.46
C LYS A 94 29.24 1.25 -23.15
N ASP A 95 30.02 1.72 -24.13
CA ASP A 95 30.96 2.85 -23.99
C ASP A 95 30.35 4.20 -24.35
N ASP A 96 29.11 4.22 -24.88
CA ASP A 96 28.40 5.43 -25.28
C ASP A 96 27.00 5.46 -24.61
N SER A 97 26.97 5.96 -23.37
CA SER A 97 25.75 6.06 -22.58
C SER A 97 24.66 6.93 -23.23
N GLN A 98 25.10 7.97 -23.97
CA GLN A 98 24.15 8.89 -24.58
C GLN A 98 23.42 8.23 -25.77
N ARG A 99 24.17 7.53 -26.57
CA ARG A 99 23.62 6.77 -27.72
C ARG A 99 22.78 5.59 -27.24
N MET A 100 23.26 4.88 -26.22
CA MET A 100 22.51 3.79 -25.56
C MET A 100 21.12 4.24 -25.09
N ASN A 101 21.04 5.35 -24.34
CA ASN A 101 19.75 5.87 -23.86
C ASN A 101 18.83 6.28 -25.02
N ARG A 102 19.38 6.90 -26.07
CA ARG A 102 18.61 7.29 -27.25
C ARG A 102 18.01 6.06 -27.97
N GLU A 103 18.78 5.00 -28.17
CA GLU A 103 18.32 3.79 -28.81
C GLU A 103 17.30 3.02 -27.94
N ILE A 104 17.46 3.02 -26.62
CA ILE A 104 16.48 2.45 -25.69
C ILE A 104 15.15 3.22 -25.75
N MET A 105 15.18 4.56 -25.72
CA MET A 105 13.97 5.37 -25.86
C MET A 105 13.28 5.18 -27.21
N LYS A 106 14.05 5.04 -28.29
CA LYS A 106 13.53 4.71 -29.60
C LYS A 106 12.84 3.34 -29.61
N LEU A 107 13.47 2.34 -29.02
CA LEU A 107 12.88 1.02 -28.86
C LEU A 107 11.55 1.05 -28.08
N TYR A 108 11.44 1.85 -27.00
CA TYR A 108 10.20 2.02 -26.26
C TYR A 108 9.10 2.62 -27.13
N THR A 109 9.42 3.66 -27.88
CA THR A 109 8.46 4.33 -28.77
C THR A 109 8.01 3.42 -29.92
N GLU A 110 8.94 2.71 -30.56
CA GLU A 110 8.64 1.77 -31.66
C GLU A 110 7.84 0.55 -31.20
N SER A 111 8.07 0.10 -29.96
CA SER A 111 7.35 -1.03 -29.37
C SER A 111 6.02 -0.61 -28.73
N GLY A 112 5.66 0.67 -28.69
CA GLY A 112 4.47 1.18 -28.04
C GLY A 112 4.43 0.92 -26.52
N VAL A 113 5.59 0.76 -25.89
CA VAL A 113 5.71 0.42 -24.47
C VAL A 113 6.05 1.66 -23.66
N ASN A 114 5.19 1.97 -22.69
CA ASN A 114 5.43 3.06 -21.75
C ASN A 114 6.19 2.53 -20.52
N PRO A 115 7.45 2.97 -20.27
CA PRO A 115 8.22 2.52 -19.11
C PRO A 115 7.58 2.90 -17.77
N LEU A 116 6.79 3.97 -17.73
CA LEU A 116 6.08 4.41 -16.52
C LEU A 116 4.79 3.64 -16.27
N GLY A 117 4.28 2.89 -17.24
CA GLY A 117 3.02 2.16 -17.11
C GLY A 117 3.07 1.08 -16.02
N GLY A 118 4.22 0.46 -15.81
CA GLY A 118 4.41 -0.59 -14.79
C GLY A 118 4.42 -0.07 -13.35
N CYS A 119 4.90 1.13 -13.11
CA CYS A 119 4.99 1.72 -11.75
C CYS A 119 3.77 2.56 -11.35
N LEU A 120 2.82 2.80 -12.28
CA LEU A 120 1.64 3.63 -12.03
C LEU A 120 0.80 3.20 -10.82
N PRO A 121 0.54 1.89 -10.56
CA PRO A 121 -0.18 1.47 -9.35
C PRO A 121 0.55 1.87 -8.09
N MET A 122 1.88 1.76 -8.05
CA MET A 122 2.68 2.12 -6.90
C MET A 122 2.54 3.62 -6.58
N LEU A 123 2.56 4.48 -7.59
CA LEU A 123 2.39 5.93 -7.43
C LEU A 123 1.03 6.30 -6.86
N ILE A 124 -0.03 5.58 -7.25
CA ILE A 124 -1.39 5.82 -6.72
C ILE A 124 -1.57 5.17 -5.35
N GLN A 125 -0.91 4.04 -5.11
CA GLN A 125 -0.99 3.32 -3.85
C GLN A 125 -0.28 4.05 -2.71
N MET A 126 0.78 4.82 -2.99
CA MET A 126 1.55 5.53 -1.96
C MET A 126 0.71 6.53 -1.16
N PRO A 127 -0.05 7.47 -1.77
CA PRO A 127 -0.92 8.37 -1.03
C PRO A 127 -1.96 7.63 -0.19
N LEU A 128 -2.53 6.55 -0.71
CA LEU A 128 -3.50 5.73 0.01
C LEU A 128 -2.87 5.05 1.22
N LEU A 129 -1.69 4.45 1.05
CA LEU A 129 -0.97 3.78 2.13
C LEU A 129 -0.58 4.75 3.24
N PHE A 130 -0.04 5.92 2.89
CA PHE A 130 0.28 6.97 3.85
C PHE A 130 -0.96 7.46 4.58
N SER A 131 -2.07 7.64 3.86
CA SER A 131 -3.35 8.04 4.47
C SER A 131 -3.85 7.02 5.49
N LEU A 132 -3.80 5.74 5.15
CA LEU A 132 -4.16 4.65 6.07
C LEU A 132 -3.26 4.63 7.31
N PHE A 133 -1.94 4.74 7.12
CA PHE A 133 -0.99 4.79 8.22
C PHE A 133 -1.27 5.96 9.17
N ILE A 134 -1.55 7.14 8.63
CA ILE A 134 -1.87 8.33 9.41
C ILE A 134 -3.19 8.13 10.15
N VAL A 135 -4.24 7.65 9.49
CA VAL A 135 -5.54 7.38 10.11
C VAL A 135 -5.40 6.36 11.23
N PHE A 136 -4.73 5.21 11.00
CA PHE A 136 -4.58 4.18 12.03
C PHE A 136 -3.76 4.65 13.24
N ARG A 137 -2.81 5.53 13.03
CA ARG A 137 -1.99 6.09 14.11
C ARG A 137 -2.70 7.19 14.89
N SER A 138 -3.56 7.98 14.24
CA SER A 138 -4.16 9.19 14.82
C SER A 138 -5.56 8.98 15.38
N THR A 139 -6.25 7.92 14.99
CA THR A 139 -7.63 7.69 15.43
C THR A 139 -7.72 6.77 16.64
N ILE A 140 -8.66 7.10 17.52
CA ILE A 140 -8.92 6.34 18.74
C ILE A 140 -9.85 5.14 18.48
N GLU A 141 -10.54 5.11 17.36
CA GLU A 141 -11.59 4.15 17.03
C GLU A 141 -11.10 2.68 16.98
N PHE A 142 -9.81 2.46 16.73
CA PHE A 142 -9.21 1.12 16.72
C PHE A 142 -8.78 0.63 18.09
N ARG A 143 -8.80 1.53 19.10
CA ARG A 143 -8.37 1.19 20.45
C ARG A 143 -9.43 0.34 21.15
N GLY A 144 -9.06 -0.88 21.55
CA GLY A 144 -9.99 -1.84 22.16
C GLY A 144 -10.97 -2.48 21.17
N ALA A 145 -10.89 -2.16 19.86
CA ALA A 145 -11.68 -2.85 18.86
C ALA A 145 -11.13 -4.25 18.64
N SER A 146 -11.94 -5.27 18.93
CA SER A 146 -11.62 -6.67 18.67
C SER A 146 -11.89 -7.03 17.21
N PHE A 147 -11.12 -8.00 16.72
CA PHE A 147 -11.36 -8.62 15.41
C PHE A 147 -11.59 -10.13 15.61
N MET A 148 -11.33 -10.93 14.61
CA MET A 148 -11.50 -12.38 14.67
C MET A 148 -10.23 -13.11 15.18
N LEU A 149 -10.40 -14.35 15.63
CA LEU A 149 -9.33 -15.24 16.05
C LEU A 149 -8.59 -14.69 17.30
N TRP A 150 -7.30 -14.49 17.20
CA TRP A 150 -6.42 -14.03 18.28
C TRP A 150 -6.28 -12.51 18.39
N ILE A 151 -6.88 -11.74 17.47
CA ILE A 151 -6.74 -10.29 17.45
C ILE A 151 -7.82 -9.68 18.36
N ASN A 152 -7.48 -9.45 19.62
CA ASN A 152 -8.37 -8.85 20.61
C ASN A 152 -8.36 -7.33 20.60
N ASN A 153 -7.35 -6.72 20.01
CA ASN A 153 -7.20 -5.26 19.94
C ASN A 153 -6.44 -4.87 18.69
N LEU A 154 -7.10 -4.17 17.77
CA LEU A 154 -6.52 -3.69 16.51
C LEU A 154 -5.42 -2.64 16.68
N SER A 155 -5.30 -2.04 17.86
CA SER A 155 -4.24 -1.06 18.15
C SER A 155 -2.97 -1.69 18.74
N GLN A 156 -2.97 -2.99 18.99
CA GLN A 156 -1.83 -3.73 19.51
C GLN A 156 -1.14 -4.55 18.41
N PRO A 157 0.15 -4.90 18.58
CA PRO A 157 0.82 -5.80 17.67
C PRO A 157 0.10 -7.16 17.60
N ASP A 158 0.16 -7.80 16.43
CA ASP A 158 -0.29 -9.18 16.21
C ASP A 158 0.66 -10.16 16.93
N ALA A 159 0.53 -10.23 18.26
CA ALA A 159 1.35 -11.07 19.11
C ALA A 159 0.63 -12.41 19.37
N VAL A 160 1.08 -13.49 18.71
CA VAL A 160 0.54 -14.83 18.93
C VAL A 160 1.36 -15.61 19.95
N TYR A 161 2.67 -15.37 19.97
CA TYR A 161 3.58 -16.05 20.89
C TYR A 161 4.64 -15.08 21.39
N ASP A 162 4.86 -15.08 22.72
CA ASP A 162 5.95 -14.33 23.34
C ASP A 162 7.19 -15.22 23.42
N LEU A 163 8.28 -14.77 22.85
CA LEU A 163 9.54 -15.50 22.79
C LEU A 163 10.30 -15.49 24.12
N GLY A 164 9.90 -14.62 25.08
CA GLY A 164 10.59 -14.44 26.36
C GLY A 164 11.98 -13.76 26.25
N PHE A 165 12.44 -13.45 25.04
CA PHE A 165 13.68 -12.69 24.79
C PHE A 165 13.46 -11.69 23.64
N SER A 166 14.16 -10.56 23.70
CA SER A 166 14.06 -9.51 22.68
C SER A 166 15.02 -9.76 21.53
N ILE A 167 14.49 -9.93 20.32
CA ILE A 167 15.30 -9.94 19.10
C ILE A 167 15.54 -8.48 18.68
N PRO A 168 16.79 -8.04 18.46
CA PRO A 168 17.07 -6.70 17.95
C PRO A 168 16.28 -6.44 16.66
N ILE A 169 15.59 -5.28 16.60
CA ILE A 169 14.75 -4.83 15.44
C ILE A 169 13.39 -5.51 15.35
N TYR A 170 13.22 -6.77 15.72
CA TYR A 170 11.96 -7.52 15.59
C TYR A 170 11.06 -7.45 16.84
N GLY A 171 11.66 -7.39 18.03
CA GLY A 171 10.94 -7.37 19.30
C GLY A 171 10.83 -8.74 19.98
N GLN A 172 9.85 -8.87 20.89
CA GLN A 172 9.66 -10.07 21.73
C GLN A 172 8.55 -11.00 21.23
N TYR A 173 7.76 -10.56 20.26
CA TYR A 173 6.54 -11.25 19.85
C TYR A 173 6.67 -11.83 18.46
N VAL A 174 6.09 -13.04 18.27
CA VAL A 174 5.91 -13.61 16.94
C VAL A 174 4.60 -13.09 16.36
N ALA A 175 4.72 -12.30 15.30
CA ALA A 175 3.59 -11.78 14.53
C ALA A 175 3.33 -12.66 13.31
N ILE A 176 2.10 -13.16 13.16
CA ILE A 176 1.72 -14.06 12.06
C ILE A 176 1.34 -13.28 10.80
N LEU A 177 0.67 -12.13 10.93
CA LEU A 177 0.24 -11.34 9.78
C LEU A 177 1.39 -10.92 8.84
N PRO A 178 2.56 -10.46 9.33
CA PRO A 178 3.71 -10.19 8.47
C PRO A 178 4.24 -11.43 7.75
N VAL A 179 4.17 -12.61 8.37
CA VAL A 179 4.57 -13.88 7.72
C VAL A 179 3.62 -14.22 6.57
N PHE A 180 2.32 -14.12 6.79
CA PHE A 180 1.32 -14.30 5.73
C PHE A 180 1.51 -13.30 4.58
N LEU A 181 1.82 -12.04 4.91
CA LEU A 181 2.14 -11.04 3.89
C LEU A 181 3.36 -11.45 3.06
N GLY A 182 4.44 -11.87 3.71
CA GLY A 182 5.66 -12.33 3.03
C GLY A 182 5.40 -13.54 2.13
N VAL A 183 4.69 -14.54 2.61
CA VAL A 183 4.31 -15.73 1.83
C VAL A 183 3.42 -15.33 0.64
N SER A 184 2.43 -14.48 0.85
CA SER A 184 1.53 -13.99 -0.20
C SER A 184 2.30 -13.23 -1.28
N MET A 185 3.24 -12.35 -0.89
CA MET A 185 4.10 -11.62 -1.82
C MET A 185 4.99 -12.56 -2.62
N PHE A 186 5.59 -13.56 -1.96
CA PHE A 186 6.43 -14.55 -2.63
C PHE A 186 5.64 -15.37 -3.65
N LEU A 187 4.45 -15.86 -3.27
CA LEU A 187 3.56 -16.58 -4.20
C LEU A 187 3.13 -15.71 -5.37
N SER A 188 2.78 -14.45 -5.13
CA SER A 188 2.41 -13.51 -6.18
C SER A 188 3.56 -13.27 -7.16
N GLN A 189 4.80 -13.13 -6.68
CA GLN A 189 5.97 -12.99 -7.51
C GLN A 189 6.24 -14.24 -8.33
N LYS A 190 6.15 -15.43 -7.69
CA LYS A 190 6.37 -16.71 -8.39
C LYS A 190 5.35 -16.94 -9.50
N LEU A 191 4.08 -16.69 -9.25
CA LEU A 191 3.01 -16.77 -10.25
C LEU A 191 3.24 -15.79 -11.40
N SER A 192 3.66 -14.56 -11.07
CA SER A 192 3.98 -13.55 -12.08
C SER A 192 5.15 -13.95 -12.96
N MET A 193 6.17 -14.63 -12.42
CA MET A 193 7.30 -15.12 -13.20
C MET A 193 6.92 -16.33 -14.07
N GLN A 194 6.08 -17.24 -13.57
CA GLN A 194 5.64 -18.40 -14.35
C GLN A 194 4.79 -18.04 -15.56
N THR A 195 3.96 -17.01 -15.47
CA THR A 195 3.19 -16.47 -16.61
C THR A 195 4.08 -15.80 -17.67
N MET A 196 5.37 -15.70 -17.43
CA MET A 196 6.36 -15.02 -18.27
C MET A 196 7.33 -15.97 -18.97
N ASP A 197 7.20 -17.29 -18.77
CA ASP A 197 8.08 -18.25 -19.45
C ASP A 197 7.69 -18.35 -20.94
N PRO A 198 8.57 -17.93 -21.89
CA PRO A 198 8.25 -17.88 -23.31
C PRO A 198 8.29 -19.25 -23.99
N LYS A 199 8.19 -20.34 -23.23
CA LYS A 199 8.21 -21.75 -23.76
C LYS A 199 6.84 -22.42 -23.87
N GLN A 200 5.76 -21.60 -23.99
CA GLN A 200 4.48 -22.10 -24.49
C GLN A 200 3.99 -21.27 -25.66
#